data_085d9dd33fd82868556d949f4274fa69
#
_entry.id   085d9dd33fd82868556d949f4274fa69
#
_cell.length_a   1.000
_cell.length_b   1.000
_cell.length_c   1.000
_cell.angle_alpha   90.00
_cell.angle_beta   90.00
_cell.angle_gamma   90.00
#
_symmetry.space_group_name_H-M   'P 1'
#
loop_
_entity.id
_entity.type
_entity.pdbx_description
1 polymer ?
#
loop_
_entity_poly.entity_id
_entity_poly.type
_entity_poly.pdbx_seq_one_letter_code
_entity_poly.pdbx_strand_id
1 'polypeptide(L)'
;MKNKKKKIIVLVVVLVCVACGVFWACGGQKGSAGQYIEVQAQVKDMSSYLEFSGNVESANTANVYADAAAKVTELKVEEGDEVKAGDVIAILDSSNVEYNIRLKEAALKATNTSNYYNIKDTQNALTQYQDAQNQGLNTALVSAQKALMNAQQNYQDAADNYNTAKADYDSGKNNSVVSAKQQLASQQASYNSASKQHDDGMMSDEAFASSQVALANAQENLRLAKEQAEKQIDDYYDAFTQAEQALANAERDYEASLLSAGQTEENYENNVEKAQALSSTETSEIELEHLKESLDDYVIYAPIDGTITALNLKEGDYAATGSVAVAEIQDFTTMQVAVKIDEQNIANVHLGDSVSVYINALDRTYEGKIAEISKTAIKSNNAVYVEATVEFPADEEVRTGFSVEVKLTKASAPDAICIPLDAVNYDTDNTAYVYVKDAKGEKERRNVTLGLSDTSMVQVTEGLSEGETVFQEVKMNMNMMYGYDMDMGQPQGGGPGAPEGEPQN
;
A
#
# COMPACT_ATOMS: atom_id res chain seq x y z
N MET A 1 -82.39 -71.55 5.44
CA MET A 1 -81.54 -70.64 4.60
C MET A 1 -80.22 -71.33 4.09
N LYS A 2 -80.09 -72.66 4.11
CA LYS A 2 -78.86 -73.30 3.70
C LYS A 2 -78.83 -73.86 2.23
N ASN A 3 -79.96 -73.90 1.52
CA ASN A 3 -80.06 -74.47 0.19
C ASN A 3 -79.99 -73.42 -0.98
N LYS A 4 -80.03 -72.13 -0.74
CA LYS A 4 -79.89 -71.11 -1.81
C LYS A 4 -78.43 -70.75 -2.12
N LYS A 5 -77.49 -70.93 -1.16
CA LYS A 5 -76.06 -70.70 -1.41
C LYS A 5 -75.36 -71.76 -2.25
N LYS A 6 -75.83 -73.08 -2.14
CA LYS A 6 -75.24 -74.13 -2.95
C LYS A 6 -75.68 -74.10 -4.44
N LYS A 7 -76.84 -73.55 -4.80
CA LYS A 7 -77.30 -73.40 -6.19
C LYS A 7 -76.60 -72.26 -6.92
N ILE A 8 -76.15 -71.18 -6.20
CA ILE A 8 -75.40 -70.06 -6.78
C ILE A 8 -73.94 -70.47 -7.04
N ILE A 9 -73.32 -71.31 -6.20
CA ILE A 9 -71.95 -71.72 -6.40
C ILE A 9 -71.87 -72.77 -7.58
N VAL A 10 -72.86 -73.64 -7.80
CA VAL A 10 -72.89 -74.49 -8.95
C VAL A 10 -73.13 -73.79 -10.26
N LEU A 11 -73.93 -72.68 -10.26
CA LEU A 11 -74.20 -71.87 -11.44
C LEU A 11 -72.96 -71.06 -11.86
N VAL A 12 -72.17 -70.53 -10.91
CA VAL A 12 -70.93 -69.79 -11.15
C VAL A 12 -69.83 -70.78 -11.67
N VAL A 13 -69.74 -71.99 -11.14
CA VAL A 13 -68.75 -72.98 -11.63
C VAL A 13 -69.09 -73.47 -13.04
N VAL A 14 -70.33 -73.61 -13.40
CA VAL A 14 -70.76 -73.97 -14.79
C VAL A 14 -70.51 -72.83 -15.77
N LEU A 15 -70.71 -71.61 -15.38
CA LEU A 15 -70.44 -70.44 -16.19
C LEU A 15 -68.91 -70.23 -16.43
N VAL A 16 -68.08 -70.52 -15.45
CA VAL A 16 -66.64 -70.51 -15.57
C VAL A 16 -66.10 -71.62 -16.46
N CYS A 17 -66.71 -72.86 -16.39
CA CYS A 17 -66.32 -73.96 -17.27
C CYS A 17 -66.74 -73.74 -18.74
N VAL A 18 -67.89 -73.07 -18.99
CA VAL A 18 -68.30 -72.74 -20.37
C VAL A 18 -67.44 -71.63 -20.95
N ALA A 19 -66.98 -70.69 -20.15
CA ALA A 19 -66.07 -69.60 -20.57
C ALA A 19 -64.66 -70.20 -20.87
N CYS A 20 -64.17 -71.20 -20.15
CA CYS A 20 -62.92 -71.86 -20.41
C CYS A 20 -62.99 -72.82 -21.63
N GLY A 21 -64.19 -73.42 -21.94
CA GLY A 21 -64.37 -74.32 -23.11
C GLY A 21 -64.42 -73.56 -24.46
N VAL A 22 -64.87 -72.34 -24.47
CA VAL A 22 -64.84 -71.47 -25.69
C VAL A 22 -63.46 -70.93 -26.01
N PHE A 23 -62.63 -70.79 -25.01
CA PHE A 23 -61.24 -70.32 -25.20
C PHE A 23 -60.28 -71.36 -25.79
N TRP A 24 -60.67 -72.65 -25.85
CA TRP A 24 -59.80 -73.71 -26.34
C TRP A 24 -60.13 -74.18 -27.81
N ALA A 25 -61.12 -73.60 -28.44
CA ALA A 25 -61.61 -74.03 -29.80
C ALA A 25 -61.15 -73.13 -30.95
N CYS A 26 -60.39 -72.07 -30.70
CA CYS A 26 -59.76 -71.19 -31.73
C CYS A 26 -58.26 -71.21 -31.63
N GLY A 27 -57.64 -72.42 -31.78
CA GLY A 27 -56.23 -72.58 -32.02
C GLY A 27 -55.86 -72.22 -33.41
N GLY A 28 -55.26 -71.08 -33.58
CA GLY A 28 -54.63 -70.62 -34.83
C GLY A 28 -53.38 -69.78 -34.46
N GLN A 29 -52.21 -70.44 -34.67
CA GLN A 29 -50.92 -69.81 -34.63
C GLN A 29 -50.91 -68.45 -35.32
N LYS A 30 -50.68 -67.37 -34.56
CA LYS A 30 -50.09 -66.12 -35.06
C LYS A 30 -49.12 -65.56 -34.03
N GLY A 31 -47.97 -65.11 -34.48
CA GLY A 31 -46.83 -64.62 -33.79
C GLY A 31 -47.14 -63.69 -32.62
N SER A 32 -46.25 -63.68 -31.64
CA SER A 32 -46.25 -62.83 -30.47
C SER A 32 -46.43 -61.37 -30.93
N ALA A 33 -47.67 -60.93 -30.94
CA ALA A 33 -47.96 -59.51 -31.12
C ALA A 33 -47.63 -58.81 -29.81
N GLY A 34 -46.54 -58.06 -29.74
CA GLY A 34 -46.21 -57.19 -28.61
C GLY A 34 -47.46 -56.40 -28.20
N GLN A 35 -47.73 -56.37 -26.93
CA GLN A 35 -48.87 -55.63 -26.37
C GLN A 35 -48.48 -54.15 -26.46
N TYR A 36 -49.20 -53.38 -27.30
CA TYR A 36 -48.95 -51.94 -27.47
C TYR A 36 -50.00 -51.15 -26.69
N ILE A 37 -49.54 -50.06 -26.04
CA ILE A 37 -50.45 -49.06 -25.41
C ILE A 37 -50.47 -47.83 -26.30
N GLU A 38 -51.65 -47.29 -26.47
CA GLU A 38 -51.82 -46.01 -27.18
C GLU A 38 -51.54 -44.86 -26.25
N VAL A 39 -50.59 -43.96 -26.61
CA VAL A 39 -50.22 -42.75 -25.90
C VAL A 39 -50.33 -41.58 -26.85
N GLN A 40 -50.89 -40.47 -26.37
CA GLN A 40 -50.99 -39.26 -27.18
C GLN A 40 -49.72 -38.41 -27.05
N ALA A 41 -49.26 -37.85 -28.13
CA ALA A 41 -48.23 -36.82 -28.14
C ALA A 41 -48.75 -35.57 -27.40
N GLN A 42 -48.08 -35.15 -26.38
CA GLN A 42 -48.47 -34.01 -25.52
C GLN A 42 -47.48 -32.86 -25.69
N VAL A 43 -48.00 -31.64 -25.66
CA VAL A 43 -47.14 -30.47 -25.54
C VAL A 43 -46.76 -30.28 -24.08
N LYS A 44 -45.47 -30.26 -23.80
CA LYS A 44 -44.90 -30.08 -22.47
C LYS A 44 -43.55 -29.37 -22.55
N ASP A 45 -43.30 -28.48 -21.61
CA ASP A 45 -41.98 -27.89 -21.44
C ASP A 45 -40.98 -29.00 -21.07
N MET A 46 -39.93 -29.13 -21.85
CA MET A 46 -38.82 -30.04 -21.56
C MET A 46 -37.57 -29.27 -21.20
N SER A 47 -36.88 -29.67 -20.17
CA SER A 47 -35.58 -29.11 -19.80
C SER A 47 -34.62 -30.25 -19.42
N SER A 48 -33.43 -30.15 -19.87
CA SER A 48 -32.32 -31.04 -19.49
C SER A 48 -31.47 -30.30 -18.47
N TYR A 49 -31.16 -30.94 -17.36
CA TYR A 49 -30.41 -30.37 -16.27
C TYR A 49 -29.08 -31.13 -16.06
N LEU A 50 -28.07 -30.37 -15.63
CA LEU A 50 -26.94 -30.91 -14.92
C LEU A 50 -27.23 -30.79 -13.43
N GLU A 51 -27.13 -31.86 -12.69
CA GLU A 51 -27.42 -31.93 -11.26
C GLU A 51 -26.10 -32.09 -10.50
N PHE A 52 -25.92 -31.26 -9.49
CA PHE A 52 -24.77 -31.31 -8.59
C PHE A 52 -25.27 -31.36 -7.16
N SER A 53 -24.50 -31.90 -6.26
CA SER A 53 -24.79 -31.89 -4.82
C SER A 53 -23.69 -31.16 -4.06
N GLY A 54 -24.05 -30.50 -2.97
CA GLY A 54 -23.12 -29.82 -2.11
C GLY A 54 -23.75 -29.52 -0.73
N ASN A 55 -23.02 -28.78 0.06
CA ASN A 55 -23.53 -28.25 1.33
C ASN A 55 -23.50 -26.73 1.29
N VAL A 56 -24.45 -26.14 1.99
CA VAL A 56 -24.52 -24.67 2.17
C VAL A 56 -23.41 -24.21 3.09
N GLU A 57 -22.68 -23.20 2.66
CA GLU A 57 -21.68 -22.47 3.43
C GLU A 57 -21.97 -20.97 3.35
N SER A 58 -21.48 -20.17 4.29
CA SER A 58 -21.50 -18.72 4.15
C SER A 58 -20.55 -18.30 3.04
N ALA A 59 -20.98 -17.34 2.20
CA ALA A 59 -20.11 -16.78 1.18
C ALA A 59 -18.99 -15.90 1.78
N ASN A 60 -19.25 -15.28 2.93
CA ASN A 60 -18.31 -14.42 3.63
C ASN A 60 -18.13 -14.91 5.07
N THR A 61 -16.98 -15.45 5.38
CA THR A 61 -16.59 -15.84 6.73
C THR A 61 -15.31 -15.15 7.12
N ALA A 62 -15.27 -14.55 8.29
CA ALA A 62 -14.08 -13.92 8.82
C ALA A 62 -13.73 -14.47 10.20
N ASN A 63 -12.49 -14.91 10.34
CA ASN A 63 -11.89 -15.20 11.64
C ASN A 63 -11.22 -13.94 12.15
N VAL A 64 -11.65 -13.46 13.31
CA VAL A 64 -11.12 -12.27 13.97
C VAL A 64 -10.01 -12.68 14.92
N TYR A 65 -8.88 -11.98 14.86
CA TYR A 65 -7.72 -12.24 15.72
C TYR A 65 -7.41 -10.99 16.54
N ALA A 66 -6.74 -11.18 17.67
CA ALA A 66 -6.21 -10.06 18.44
C ALA A 66 -4.86 -9.62 17.85
N ASP A 67 -4.71 -8.32 17.64
CA ASP A 67 -3.46 -7.71 17.15
C ASP A 67 -2.49 -7.43 18.31
N ALA A 68 -3.01 -7.21 19.53
CA ALA A 68 -2.23 -7.07 20.75
C ALA A 68 -2.45 -8.25 21.73
N ALA A 69 -1.37 -8.64 22.42
CA ALA A 69 -1.42 -9.65 23.49
C ALA A 69 -1.69 -8.97 24.83
N ALA A 70 -2.95 -8.98 25.28
CA ALA A 70 -3.35 -8.34 26.52
C ALA A 70 -4.61 -8.98 27.12
N LYS A 71 -4.94 -8.56 28.36
CA LYS A 71 -6.13 -9.02 29.05
C LYS A 71 -7.39 -8.34 28.51
N VAL A 72 -8.48 -9.11 28.30
CA VAL A 72 -9.79 -8.56 27.94
C VAL A 72 -10.37 -7.80 29.13
N THR A 73 -10.62 -6.52 28.96
CA THR A 73 -11.24 -5.65 29.96
C THR A 73 -12.75 -5.57 29.79
N GLU A 74 -13.21 -5.62 28.56
CA GLU A 74 -14.64 -5.53 28.24
C GLU A 74 -14.94 -6.32 26.97
N LEU A 75 -16.04 -7.07 27.00
CA LEU A 75 -16.60 -7.77 25.86
C LEU A 75 -17.93 -7.09 25.49
N LYS A 76 -18.07 -6.68 24.21
CA LYS A 76 -19.22 -5.87 23.76
C LYS A 76 -20.30 -6.70 23.07
N VAL A 77 -20.01 -7.97 22.77
CA VAL A 77 -20.85 -8.85 21.96
C VAL A 77 -20.94 -10.24 22.58
N GLU A 78 -21.97 -10.99 22.21
CA GLU A 78 -22.20 -12.39 22.57
C GLU A 78 -22.31 -13.26 21.30
N GLU A 79 -22.19 -14.60 21.46
CA GLU A 79 -22.48 -15.52 20.34
C GLU A 79 -23.95 -15.39 19.91
N GLY A 80 -24.16 -15.22 18.62
CA GLY A 80 -25.47 -14.99 18.00
C GLY A 80 -25.78 -13.53 17.72
N ASP A 81 -24.98 -12.58 18.19
CA ASP A 81 -25.20 -11.17 17.91
C ASP A 81 -24.90 -10.82 16.45
N GLU A 82 -25.69 -9.93 15.89
CA GLU A 82 -25.39 -9.32 14.58
C GLU A 82 -24.46 -8.12 14.76
N VAL A 83 -23.40 -8.08 13.98
CA VAL A 83 -22.39 -7.02 13.98
C VAL A 83 -22.20 -6.45 12.57
N LYS A 84 -21.75 -5.20 12.52
CA LYS A 84 -21.33 -4.53 11.28
C LYS A 84 -19.81 -4.38 11.25
N ALA A 85 -19.28 -4.30 10.07
CA ALA A 85 -17.86 -3.98 9.87
C ALA A 85 -17.50 -2.69 10.62
N GLY A 86 -16.50 -2.77 11.50
CA GLY A 86 -16.06 -1.69 12.38
C GLY A 86 -16.71 -1.68 13.77
N ASP A 87 -17.67 -2.55 14.07
CA ASP A 87 -18.22 -2.68 15.42
C ASP A 87 -17.17 -3.28 16.37
N VAL A 88 -17.16 -2.80 17.62
CA VAL A 88 -16.23 -3.27 18.64
C VAL A 88 -16.70 -4.61 19.21
N ILE A 89 -15.86 -5.62 19.10
CA ILE A 89 -16.08 -6.95 19.68
C ILE A 89 -15.57 -7.00 21.12
N ALA A 90 -14.33 -6.57 21.34
CA ALA A 90 -13.70 -6.60 22.65
C ALA A 90 -12.69 -5.45 22.83
N ILE A 91 -12.48 -5.05 24.08
CA ILE A 91 -11.50 -4.07 24.49
C ILE A 91 -10.47 -4.76 25.36
N LEU A 92 -9.19 -4.58 25.03
CA LEU A 92 -8.07 -5.13 25.76
C LEU A 92 -7.44 -4.07 26.68
N ASP A 93 -6.68 -4.51 27.68
CA ASP A 93 -5.97 -3.64 28.64
C ASP A 93 -4.82 -2.91 27.96
N SER A 94 -5.03 -1.65 27.61
CA SER A 94 -4.04 -0.75 27.00
C SER A 94 -3.19 0.03 28.00
N SER A 95 -3.40 -0.17 29.33
CA SER A 95 -2.80 0.64 30.41
C SER A 95 -1.28 0.81 30.27
N ASN A 96 -0.57 -0.24 29.85
CA ASN A 96 0.88 -0.19 29.68
C ASN A 96 1.30 0.70 28.49
N VAL A 97 0.59 0.64 27.36
CA VAL A 97 0.87 1.49 26.19
C VAL A 97 0.52 2.93 26.50
N GLU A 98 -0.62 3.19 27.12
CA GLU A 98 -0.99 4.53 27.58
C GLU A 98 0.02 5.13 28.55
N TYR A 99 0.56 4.32 29.45
CA TYR A 99 1.63 4.76 30.35
C TYR A 99 2.89 5.13 29.58
N ASN A 100 3.30 4.32 28.60
CA ASN A 100 4.47 4.57 27.76
C ASN A 100 4.27 5.84 26.90
N ILE A 101 3.07 6.04 26.35
CA ILE A 101 2.71 7.27 25.62
C ILE A 101 2.91 8.49 26.52
N ARG A 102 2.36 8.49 27.74
CA ARG A 102 2.51 9.60 28.69
C ARG A 102 3.97 9.86 29.07
N LEU A 103 4.77 8.81 29.25
CA LEU A 103 6.21 8.94 29.49
C LEU A 103 6.93 9.59 28.30
N LYS A 104 6.62 9.13 27.08
CA LYS A 104 7.24 9.64 25.87
C LYS A 104 6.83 11.09 25.60
N GLU A 105 5.56 11.45 25.81
CA GLU A 105 5.08 12.84 25.73
C GLU A 105 5.78 13.77 26.73
N ALA A 106 5.95 13.30 27.96
CA ALA A 106 6.66 14.07 28.98
C ALA A 106 8.15 14.27 28.63
N ALA A 107 8.81 13.22 28.13
CA ALA A 107 10.20 13.29 27.69
C ALA A 107 10.36 14.24 26.47
N LEU A 108 9.49 14.13 25.48
CA LEU A 108 9.49 15.00 24.30
C LEU A 108 9.27 16.46 24.67
N LYS A 109 8.32 16.74 25.58
CA LYS A 109 8.09 18.08 26.10
C LYS A 109 9.31 18.65 26.82
N ALA A 110 10.01 17.85 27.64
CA ALA A 110 11.22 18.25 28.33
C ALA A 110 12.35 18.57 27.33
N THR A 111 12.53 17.71 26.31
CA THR A 111 13.52 17.91 25.24
C THR A 111 13.23 19.18 24.45
N ASN A 112 11.98 19.36 24.01
CA ASN A 112 11.56 20.56 23.25
C ASN A 112 11.78 21.84 24.08
N THR A 113 11.50 21.80 25.38
CA THR A 113 11.75 22.91 26.28
C THR A 113 13.25 23.22 26.38
N SER A 114 14.09 22.20 26.56
CA SER A 114 15.55 22.35 26.60
C SER A 114 16.11 22.91 25.29
N ASN A 115 15.66 22.38 24.16
CA ASN A 115 16.04 22.85 22.82
C ASN A 115 15.67 24.30 22.59
N TYR A 116 14.44 24.68 22.98
CA TYR A 116 14.00 26.07 22.89
C TYR A 116 14.93 27.05 23.64
N TYR A 117 15.30 26.72 24.89
CA TYR A 117 16.19 27.58 25.66
C TYR A 117 17.61 27.59 25.09
N ASN A 118 18.13 26.44 24.64
CA ASN A 118 19.45 26.38 24.01
C ASN A 118 19.52 27.24 22.74
N ILE A 119 18.54 27.14 21.85
CA ILE A 119 18.45 27.98 20.66
C ILE A 119 18.35 29.47 21.04
N LYS A 120 17.50 29.79 22.01
CA LYS A 120 17.32 31.15 22.47
C LYS A 120 18.60 31.74 23.07
N ASP A 121 19.34 30.97 23.85
CA ASP A 121 20.59 31.39 24.46
C ASP A 121 21.67 31.68 23.42
N THR A 122 21.80 30.80 22.41
CA THR A 122 22.73 31.01 21.29
C THR A 122 22.34 32.21 20.43
N GLN A 123 21.06 32.41 20.16
CA GLN A 123 20.54 33.60 19.46
C GLN A 123 20.82 34.89 20.25
N ASN A 124 20.59 34.89 21.56
CA ASN A 124 20.90 36.01 22.43
C ASN A 124 22.38 36.33 22.40
N ALA A 125 23.28 35.34 22.43
CA ALA A 125 24.72 35.54 22.34
C ALA A 125 25.14 36.18 21.02
N LEU A 126 24.58 35.72 19.89
CA LEU A 126 24.80 36.34 18.58
C LEU A 126 24.32 37.82 18.56
N THR A 127 23.09 38.03 19.03
CA THR A 127 22.52 39.40 19.07
C THR A 127 23.37 40.32 19.94
N GLN A 128 23.80 39.88 21.12
CA GLN A 128 24.70 40.67 22.00
C GLN A 128 26.03 40.98 21.32
N TYR A 129 26.60 40.05 20.58
CA TYR A 129 27.84 40.29 19.83
C TYR A 129 27.62 41.33 18.73
N GLN A 130 26.54 41.20 17.94
CA GLN A 130 26.18 42.16 16.88
C GLN A 130 25.89 43.55 17.44
N ASP A 131 25.17 43.62 18.55
CA ASP A 131 24.90 44.89 19.25
C ASP A 131 26.19 45.55 19.74
N ALA A 132 27.12 44.78 20.28
CA ALA A 132 28.44 45.25 20.69
C ALA A 132 29.26 45.77 19.49
N GLN A 133 29.21 45.10 18.35
CA GLN A 133 29.84 45.56 17.10
C GLN A 133 29.24 46.89 16.65
N ASN A 134 27.88 46.96 16.56
CA ASN A 134 27.16 48.16 16.10
C ASN A 134 27.36 49.35 17.02
N GLN A 135 27.53 49.13 18.32
CA GLN A 135 27.81 50.21 19.32
C GLN A 135 29.27 50.58 19.39
N GLY A 136 30.14 49.98 18.59
CA GLY A 136 31.58 50.23 18.61
C GLY A 136 32.27 49.76 19.91
N LEU A 137 31.72 48.72 20.54
CA LEU A 137 32.27 48.15 21.78
C LEU A 137 33.31 47.04 21.51
N ASN A 138 33.55 46.72 20.28
CA ASN A 138 34.67 45.83 19.90
C ASN A 138 35.98 46.58 20.01
N THR A 139 36.60 46.55 21.16
CA THR A 139 37.79 47.30 21.50
C THR A 139 38.98 47.03 20.57
N ALA A 140 39.14 45.80 20.08
CA ALA A 140 40.21 45.43 19.13
C ALA A 140 40.02 46.16 17.80
N LEU A 141 38.82 46.07 17.22
CA LEU A 141 38.50 46.68 15.92
C LEU A 141 38.57 48.21 16.00
N VAL A 142 37.99 48.79 17.05
CA VAL A 142 38.04 50.24 17.29
C VAL A 142 39.46 50.78 17.49
N SER A 143 40.31 50.01 18.20
CA SER A 143 41.72 50.35 18.41
C SER A 143 42.52 50.28 17.11
N ALA A 144 42.29 49.26 16.30
CA ALA A 144 42.93 49.10 15.00
C ALA A 144 42.49 50.21 14.02
N GLN A 145 41.20 50.55 14.00
CA GLN A 145 40.67 51.67 13.20
C GLN A 145 41.29 53.00 13.57
N LYS A 146 41.43 53.26 14.89
CA LYS A 146 42.07 54.48 15.38
C LYS A 146 43.56 54.53 15.03
N ALA A 147 44.27 53.38 15.13
CA ALA A 147 45.66 53.28 14.73
C ALA A 147 45.83 53.57 13.22
N LEU A 148 44.94 53.00 12.39
CA LEU A 148 44.92 53.26 10.94
C LEU A 148 44.69 54.76 10.63
N MET A 149 43.73 55.42 11.27
CA MET A 149 43.47 56.84 11.07
C MET A 149 44.67 57.68 11.46
N ASN A 150 45.33 57.38 12.58
CA ASN A 150 46.57 58.08 13.00
C ASN A 150 47.73 57.85 12.01
N ALA A 151 47.89 56.62 11.53
CA ALA A 151 48.91 56.29 10.53
C ALA A 151 48.68 57.02 9.19
N GLN A 152 47.41 57.08 8.74
CA GLN A 152 47.03 57.86 7.56
C GLN A 152 47.35 59.34 7.70
N GLN A 153 47.06 59.95 8.86
CA GLN A 153 47.38 61.36 9.11
C GLN A 153 48.90 61.57 9.13
N ASN A 154 49.64 60.71 9.85
CA ASN A 154 51.10 60.80 9.89
C ASN A 154 51.74 60.68 8.49
N TYR A 155 51.22 59.74 7.67
CA TYR A 155 51.65 59.56 6.28
C TYR A 155 51.42 60.86 5.46
N GLN A 156 50.21 61.43 5.58
CA GLN A 156 49.87 62.65 4.88
C GLN A 156 50.79 63.81 5.30
N ASP A 157 51.00 64.00 6.61
CA ASP A 157 51.85 65.02 7.14
C ASP A 157 53.30 64.83 6.70
N ALA A 158 53.82 63.67 6.70
CA ALA A 158 55.17 63.30 6.21
C ALA A 158 55.34 63.56 4.72
N ALA A 159 54.31 63.15 3.92
CA ALA A 159 54.30 63.41 2.47
C ALA A 159 54.28 64.91 2.15
N ASP A 160 53.47 65.67 2.85
CA ASP A 160 53.37 67.15 2.65
C ASP A 160 54.68 67.80 3.01
N ASN A 161 55.35 67.43 4.14
CA ASN A 161 56.61 67.94 4.54
C ASN A 161 57.72 67.66 3.51
N TYR A 162 57.82 66.38 3.04
CA TYR A 162 58.76 65.98 2.01
C TYR A 162 58.54 66.74 0.70
N ASN A 163 57.28 66.74 0.21
CA ASN A 163 56.93 67.37 -1.05
C ASN A 163 57.19 68.87 -1.02
N THR A 164 56.84 69.55 0.11
CA THR A 164 57.07 71.03 0.29
C THR A 164 58.57 71.27 0.33
N ALA A 165 59.32 70.62 1.15
CA ALA A 165 60.78 70.80 1.24
C ALA A 165 61.50 70.63 -0.09
N LYS A 166 61.12 69.55 -0.79
CA LYS A 166 61.67 69.26 -2.13
C LYS A 166 61.28 70.30 -3.15
N ALA A 167 60.01 70.68 -3.21
CA ALA A 167 59.54 71.72 -4.13
C ALA A 167 60.20 73.11 -3.87
N ASP A 168 60.37 73.49 -2.61
CA ASP A 168 61.05 74.73 -2.24
C ASP A 168 62.53 74.72 -2.62
N TYR A 169 63.24 73.59 -2.46
CA TYR A 169 64.60 73.39 -2.87
C TYR A 169 64.72 73.48 -4.40
N ASP A 170 63.93 72.66 -5.12
CA ASP A 170 63.95 72.55 -6.59
C ASP A 170 63.56 73.86 -7.25
N SER A 171 62.63 74.58 -6.71
CA SER A 171 62.22 75.94 -7.18
C SER A 171 63.17 77.08 -6.73
N GLY A 172 64.19 76.75 -5.94
CA GLY A 172 65.13 77.76 -5.43
C GLY A 172 64.56 78.65 -4.37
N LYS A 173 63.48 78.30 -3.69
CA LYS A 173 62.81 79.06 -2.65
C LYS A 173 63.23 78.67 -1.24
N ASN A 174 64.09 77.71 -1.06
CA ASN A 174 64.59 77.33 0.27
C ASN A 174 65.24 78.52 0.97
N ASN A 175 64.71 78.90 2.07
CA ASN A 175 65.10 80.17 2.76
C ASN A 175 66.58 80.19 3.13
N SER A 176 67.17 79.08 3.58
CA SER A 176 68.61 79.03 3.95
C SER A 176 69.49 79.22 2.73
N VAL A 177 69.15 78.51 1.61
CA VAL A 177 69.86 78.59 0.35
C VAL A 177 69.70 80.01 -0.29
N VAL A 178 68.49 80.56 -0.23
CA VAL A 178 68.19 81.91 -0.73
C VAL A 178 69.02 82.95 0.03
N SER A 179 69.04 82.90 1.36
CA SER A 179 69.80 83.82 2.22
C SER A 179 71.30 83.73 1.95
N ALA A 180 71.85 82.46 1.82
CA ALA A 180 73.24 82.24 1.52
C ALA A 180 73.62 82.74 0.08
N LYS A 181 72.69 82.54 -0.91
CA LYS A 181 72.89 83.09 -2.27
C LYS A 181 72.90 84.61 -2.28
N GLN A 182 71.99 85.31 -1.46
CA GLN A 182 72.02 86.73 -1.33
C GLN A 182 73.25 87.22 -0.66
N GLN A 183 73.73 86.55 0.39
CA GLN A 183 74.98 86.84 1.06
C GLN A 183 76.17 86.73 0.11
N LEU A 184 76.25 85.63 -0.69
CA LEU A 184 77.27 85.47 -1.67
C LEU A 184 77.20 86.57 -2.73
N ALA A 185 76.03 86.88 -3.24
CA ALA A 185 75.92 87.97 -4.24
C ALA A 185 76.41 89.32 -3.69
N SER A 186 76.06 89.61 -2.40
CA SER A 186 76.56 90.87 -1.73
C SER A 186 78.10 90.84 -1.57
N GLN A 187 78.68 89.68 -1.13
CA GLN A 187 80.14 89.54 -0.99
C GLN A 187 80.87 89.57 -2.35
N GLN A 188 80.22 88.97 -3.37
CA GLN A 188 80.73 89.07 -4.73
C GLN A 188 80.80 90.54 -5.26
N ALA A 189 79.76 91.31 -5.02
CA ALA A 189 79.72 92.69 -5.39
C ALA A 189 80.79 93.48 -4.63
N SER A 190 80.97 93.24 -3.33
CA SER A 190 82.03 93.82 -2.47
C SER A 190 83.41 93.45 -2.97
N TYR A 191 83.64 92.15 -3.27
CA TYR A 191 84.91 91.67 -3.85
C TYR A 191 85.20 92.35 -5.18
N ASN A 192 84.29 92.46 -6.11
CA ASN A 192 84.46 93.06 -7.42
C ASN A 192 84.85 94.54 -7.28
N SER A 193 84.24 95.25 -6.29
CA SER A 193 84.60 96.65 -5.97
C SER A 193 85.97 96.75 -5.34
N ALA A 194 86.32 95.85 -4.41
CA ALA A 194 87.63 95.76 -3.79
C ALA A 194 88.71 95.42 -4.81
N SER A 195 88.48 94.48 -5.74
CA SER A 195 89.39 94.15 -6.82
C SER A 195 89.79 95.38 -7.69
N LYS A 196 88.73 96.12 -8.09
CA LYS A 196 88.90 97.35 -8.84
C LYS A 196 89.69 98.41 -8.05
N GLN A 197 89.41 98.62 -6.77
CA GLN A 197 90.16 99.55 -5.92
C GLN A 197 91.61 99.13 -5.70
N HIS A 198 91.92 97.84 -5.61
CA HIS A 198 93.23 97.25 -5.50
C HIS A 198 94.05 97.47 -6.82
N ASP A 199 93.39 97.15 -7.97
CA ASP A 199 93.94 97.37 -9.27
C ASP A 199 94.31 98.84 -9.54
N ASP A 200 93.42 99.75 -9.03
CA ASP A 200 93.63 101.21 -9.08
C ASP A 200 94.64 101.71 -8.05
N GLY A 201 95.28 100.82 -7.25
CA GLY A 201 96.29 101.13 -6.22
C GLY A 201 95.75 101.94 -5.00
N MET A 202 94.42 101.91 -4.81
CA MET A 202 93.66 102.55 -3.71
C MET A 202 93.38 101.71 -2.50
N MET A 203 93.75 100.36 -2.56
CA MET A 203 93.53 99.41 -1.49
C MET A 203 94.82 98.61 -1.20
N SER A 204 95.12 98.30 0.07
CA SER A 204 96.24 97.44 0.45
C SER A 204 95.98 95.97 0.17
N ASP A 205 97.12 95.19 -0.04
CA ASP A 205 97.09 93.71 -0.30
C ASP A 205 96.34 93.02 0.87
N GLU A 206 96.53 93.41 2.09
CA GLU A 206 95.87 92.83 3.28
C GLU A 206 94.34 93.03 3.28
N ALA A 207 93.91 94.24 2.85
CA ALA A 207 92.47 94.57 2.76
C ALA A 207 91.83 93.75 1.61
N PHE A 208 92.49 93.63 0.48
CA PHE A 208 92.01 92.86 -0.63
C PHE A 208 91.98 91.36 -0.27
N ALA A 209 93.02 90.78 0.36
CA ALA A 209 93.05 89.45 0.85
C ALA A 209 91.89 89.17 1.82
N SER A 210 91.51 90.14 2.70
CA SER A 210 90.36 90.01 3.58
C SER A 210 89.03 89.93 2.77
N SER A 211 88.91 90.67 1.61
CA SER A 211 87.74 90.52 0.73
C SER A 211 87.67 89.17 0.00
N GLN A 212 88.84 88.60 -0.36
CA GLN A 212 88.93 87.22 -0.93
C GLN A 212 88.46 86.17 0.08
N VAL A 213 88.91 86.28 1.36
CA VAL A 213 88.47 85.40 2.42
C VAL A 213 86.96 85.56 2.71
N ALA A 214 86.46 86.78 2.66
CA ALA A 214 85.05 87.01 2.86
C ALA A 214 84.22 86.38 1.75
N LEU A 215 84.64 86.48 0.49
CA LEU A 215 83.95 85.77 -0.63
C LEU A 215 84.06 84.24 -0.52
N ALA A 216 85.26 83.70 -0.22
CA ALA A 216 85.42 82.28 -0.02
C ALA A 216 84.51 81.72 1.11
N ASN A 217 84.41 82.52 2.24
CA ASN A 217 83.52 82.16 3.30
C ASN A 217 82.06 82.15 2.88
N ALA A 218 81.61 83.11 2.05
CA ALA A 218 80.29 83.18 1.52
C ALA A 218 79.97 82.07 0.54
N GLN A 219 80.96 81.63 -0.28
CA GLN A 219 80.85 80.49 -1.15
C GLN A 219 80.66 79.19 -0.32
N GLU A 220 81.48 79.07 0.72
CA GLU A 220 81.39 77.88 1.62
C GLU A 220 80.03 77.90 2.39
N ASN A 221 79.61 78.99 2.84
CA ASN A 221 78.30 79.15 3.47
C ASN A 221 77.14 78.70 2.55
N LEU A 222 77.18 79.00 1.27
CA LEU A 222 76.19 78.62 0.30
C LEU A 222 76.33 77.06 0.06
N ARG A 223 77.52 76.51 -0.02
CA ARG A 223 77.72 75.07 -0.14
C ARG A 223 77.13 74.36 1.06
N LEU A 224 77.40 74.75 2.28
CA LEU A 224 76.90 74.22 3.49
C LEU A 224 75.36 74.35 3.59
N ALA A 225 74.79 75.51 3.18
CA ALA A 225 73.33 75.69 3.17
C ALA A 225 72.62 74.79 2.21
N LYS A 226 73.22 74.54 1.04
CA LYS A 226 72.71 73.50 0.09
C LYS A 226 72.73 72.08 0.69
N GLU A 227 73.93 71.71 1.21
CA GLU A 227 74.12 70.42 1.85
C GLU A 227 73.18 70.16 3.03
N GLN A 228 72.93 71.21 3.84
CA GLN A 228 71.94 71.16 4.94
C GLN A 228 70.51 70.99 4.39
N ALA A 229 70.17 71.66 3.29
CA ALA A 229 68.85 71.61 2.69
C ALA A 229 68.60 70.20 2.04
N GLU A 230 69.60 69.68 1.37
CA GLU A 230 69.58 68.30 0.81
C GLU A 230 69.42 67.28 1.91
N LYS A 231 70.21 67.41 2.96
CA LYS A 231 70.08 66.50 4.12
C LYS A 231 68.69 66.59 4.78
N GLN A 232 68.08 67.75 4.87
CA GLN A 232 66.75 67.93 5.39
C GLN A 232 65.70 67.27 4.53
N ILE A 233 65.85 67.33 3.19
CA ILE A 233 64.98 66.54 2.26
C ILE A 233 65.15 65.06 2.45
N ASP A 234 66.38 64.53 2.61
CA ASP A 234 66.62 63.10 2.89
C ASP A 234 65.98 62.69 4.26
N ASP A 235 66.13 63.48 5.31
CA ASP A 235 65.52 63.27 6.61
C ASP A 235 63.98 63.23 6.50
N TYR A 236 63.36 64.13 5.69
CA TYR A 236 61.91 64.04 5.41
C TYR A 236 61.50 62.85 4.57
N TYR A 237 62.35 62.44 3.59
CA TYR A 237 62.08 61.27 2.81
C TYR A 237 62.13 59.98 3.63
N ASP A 238 63.10 59.87 4.54
CA ASP A 238 63.17 58.77 5.49
C ASP A 238 61.93 58.73 6.39
N ALA A 239 61.50 59.91 6.89
CA ALA A 239 60.26 60.01 7.70
C ALA A 239 59.02 59.61 6.90
N PHE A 240 58.94 60.02 5.60
CA PHE A 240 57.86 59.65 4.70
C PHE A 240 57.85 58.14 4.47
N THR A 241 59.00 57.52 4.19
CA THR A 241 59.08 56.06 3.99
C THR A 241 58.71 55.28 5.25
N GLN A 242 59.10 55.75 6.44
CA GLN A 242 58.72 55.16 7.69
C GLN A 242 57.20 55.29 7.95
N ALA A 243 56.61 56.43 7.62
CA ALA A 243 55.17 56.67 7.75
C ALA A 243 54.37 55.77 6.76
N GLU A 244 54.89 55.57 5.52
CA GLU A 244 54.31 54.66 4.54
C GLU A 244 54.30 53.20 5.06
N GLN A 245 55.40 52.76 5.64
CA GLN A 245 55.48 51.40 6.24
C GLN A 245 54.53 51.27 7.46
N ALA A 246 54.44 52.33 8.30
CA ALA A 246 53.53 52.35 9.43
C ALA A 246 52.05 52.32 8.99
N LEU A 247 51.72 53.02 7.89
CA LEU A 247 50.37 52.97 7.30
C LEU A 247 50.05 51.57 6.80
N ALA A 248 50.98 50.98 6.00
CA ALA A 248 50.79 49.61 5.47
C ALA A 248 50.65 48.54 6.58
N ASN A 249 51.33 48.74 7.71
CA ASN A 249 51.16 47.86 8.87
C ASN A 249 49.82 48.08 9.55
N ALA A 250 49.38 49.30 9.75
CA ALA A 250 48.10 49.65 10.37
C ALA A 250 46.91 49.20 9.52
N GLU A 251 47.03 49.26 8.17
CA GLU A 251 46.03 48.70 7.24
C GLU A 251 45.90 47.20 7.43
N ARG A 252 47.00 46.42 7.46
CA ARG A 252 46.99 44.99 7.69
C ARG A 252 46.43 44.62 9.05
N ASP A 253 46.78 45.37 10.07
CA ASP A 253 46.25 45.11 11.45
C ASP A 253 44.76 45.39 11.53
N TYR A 254 44.26 46.39 10.84
CA TYR A 254 42.84 46.69 10.72
C TYR A 254 42.08 45.60 9.97
N GLU A 255 42.60 45.14 8.78
CA GLU A 255 42.05 44.04 8.01
C GLU A 255 42.02 42.76 8.83
N ALA A 256 43.10 42.42 9.54
CA ALA A 256 43.17 41.25 10.41
C ALA A 256 42.13 41.34 11.55
N SER A 257 41.95 42.53 12.14
CA SER A 257 40.94 42.74 13.19
C SER A 257 39.51 42.63 12.65
N LEU A 258 39.27 43.10 11.43
CA LEU A 258 37.97 42.96 10.73
C LEU A 258 37.67 41.51 10.41
N LEU A 259 38.66 40.78 9.86
CA LEU A 259 38.52 39.35 9.57
C LEU A 259 38.25 38.55 10.86
N SER A 260 38.98 38.84 11.95
CA SER A 260 38.76 38.20 13.26
C SER A 260 37.38 38.46 13.83
N ALA A 261 36.86 39.68 13.64
CA ALA A 261 35.51 40.03 14.04
C ALA A 261 34.47 39.28 13.23
N GLY A 262 34.64 39.17 11.91
CA GLY A 262 33.78 38.39 11.02
C GLY A 262 33.79 36.89 11.33
N GLN A 263 34.99 36.33 11.59
CA GLN A 263 35.10 34.91 12.01
C GLN A 263 34.40 34.65 13.35
N THR A 264 34.46 35.60 14.24
CA THR A 264 33.75 35.49 15.55
C THR A 264 32.24 35.52 15.37
N GLU A 265 31.74 36.39 14.50
CA GLU A 265 30.31 36.44 14.15
C GLU A 265 29.84 35.17 13.51
N GLU A 266 30.57 34.66 12.50
CA GLU A 266 30.31 33.38 11.86
C GLU A 266 30.28 32.20 12.85
N ASN A 267 31.15 32.21 13.86
CA ASN A 267 31.12 31.18 14.92
C ASN A 267 29.84 31.25 15.77
N TYR A 268 29.33 32.46 16.07
CA TYR A 268 28.05 32.62 16.75
C TYR A 268 26.88 32.16 15.87
N GLU A 269 26.88 32.50 14.59
CA GLU A 269 25.88 32.01 13.61
C GLU A 269 25.89 30.51 13.50
N ASN A 270 27.06 29.88 13.33
CA ASN A 270 27.25 28.44 13.29
C ASN A 270 26.75 27.76 14.59
N ASN A 271 26.92 28.40 15.75
CA ASN A 271 26.38 27.86 17.01
C ASN A 271 24.85 27.90 17.04
N VAL A 272 24.21 28.93 16.51
CA VAL A 272 22.74 29.00 16.35
C VAL A 272 22.26 27.91 15.41
N GLU A 273 22.87 27.77 14.23
CA GLU A 273 22.54 26.76 13.25
C GLU A 273 22.71 25.35 13.81
N LYS A 274 23.81 25.09 14.50
CA LYS A 274 24.06 23.81 15.19
C LYS A 274 23.02 23.52 16.28
N ALA A 275 22.64 24.52 17.06
CA ALA A 275 21.61 24.36 18.09
C ALA A 275 20.26 24.04 17.45
N GLN A 276 19.92 24.66 16.33
CA GLN A 276 18.70 24.35 15.54
C GLN A 276 18.74 22.95 14.95
N ALA A 277 19.84 22.55 14.31
CA ALA A 277 20.01 21.23 13.73
C ALA A 277 19.93 20.10 14.77
N LEU A 278 20.53 20.30 15.94
CA LEU A 278 20.49 19.34 17.05
C LEU A 278 19.16 19.33 17.81
N SER A 279 18.26 20.25 17.53
CA SER A 279 16.96 20.36 18.19
C SER A 279 15.89 19.47 17.57
N SER A 280 16.20 18.71 16.49
CA SER A 280 15.25 17.81 15.85
C SER A 280 14.75 16.75 16.83
N THR A 281 13.45 16.68 16.96
CA THR A 281 12.73 15.69 17.79
C THR A 281 11.94 14.70 16.92
N GLU A 282 12.13 14.75 15.61
CA GLU A 282 11.37 13.99 14.61
C GLU A 282 11.33 12.48 14.91
N THR A 283 12.47 11.87 15.24
CA THR A 283 12.50 10.44 15.61
C THR A 283 11.64 10.14 16.84
N SER A 284 11.66 11.02 17.84
CA SER A 284 10.86 10.84 19.06
C SER A 284 9.37 11.09 18.81
N GLU A 285 9.04 11.97 17.87
CA GLU A 285 7.67 12.23 17.43
C GLU A 285 7.11 11.05 16.67
N ILE A 286 7.88 10.47 15.72
CA ILE A 286 7.52 9.24 14.99
C ILE A 286 7.32 8.07 15.96
N GLU A 287 8.21 7.90 16.94
CA GLU A 287 8.05 6.85 17.95
C GLU A 287 6.79 7.05 18.81
N LEU A 288 6.46 8.30 19.12
CA LEU A 288 5.22 8.63 19.86
C LEU A 288 3.99 8.35 19.03
N GLU A 289 4.00 8.70 17.74
CA GLU A 289 2.92 8.45 16.80
C GLU A 289 2.69 6.93 16.66
N HIS A 290 3.74 6.15 16.44
CA HIS A 290 3.65 4.69 16.40
C HIS A 290 3.08 4.07 17.69
N LEU A 291 3.45 4.60 18.85
CA LEU A 291 2.85 4.16 20.11
C LEU A 291 1.35 4.52 20.21
N LYS A 292 0.94 5.64 19.62
CA LYS A 292 -0.47 6.04 19.58
C LYS A 292 -1.27 5.19 18.61
N GLU A 293 -0.72 4.88 17.45
CA GLU A 293 -1.33 3.96 16.49
C GLU A 293 -1.50 2.57 17.10
N SER A 294 -0.53 2.08 17.87
CA SER A 294 -0.63 0.78 18.54
C SER A 294 -1.72 0.69 19.61
N LEU A 295 -2.38 1.80 19.97
CA LEU A 295 -3.58 1.74 20.82
C LEU A 295 -4.77 1.11 20.13
N ASP A 296 -4.88 1.26 18.81
CA ASP A 296 -5.97 0.66 18.04
C ASP A 296 -5.87 -0.87 18.04
N ASP A 297 -4.66 -1.44 18.19
CA ASP A 297 -4.44 -2.88 18.32
C ASP A 297 -5.10 -3.47 19.59
N TYR A 298 -5.44 -2.62 20.56
CA TYR A 298 -6.10 -3.02 21.81
C TYR A 298 -7.62 -2.98 21.72
N VAL A 299 -8.18 -2.66 20.56
CA VAL A 299 -9.62 -2.73 20.28
C VAL A 299 -9.85 -3.71 19.15
N ILE A 300 -10.57 -4.77 19.42
CA ILE A 300 -10.86 -5.81 18.42
C ILE A 300 -12.15 -5.44 17.71
N TYR A 301 -12.08 -5.28 16.39
CA TYR A 301 -13.21 -4.89 15.55
C TYR A 301 -13.70 -6.04 14.66
N ALA A 302 -14.98 -6.00 14.29
CA ALA A 302 -15.56 -6.85 13.28
C ALA A 302 -15.04 -6.43 11.88
N PRO A 303 -14.42 -7.32 11.10
CA PRO A 303 -13.91 -6.99 9.76
C PRO A 303 -15.01 -6.99 8.68
N ILE A 304 -16.13 -7.68 8.91
CA ILE A 304 -17.26 -7.81 7.98
C ILE A 304 -18.59 -7.66 8.73
N ASP A 305 -19.66 -7.38 7.99
CA ASP A 305 -21.03 -7.50 8.48
C ASP A 305 -21.38 -8.98 8.62
N GLY A 306 -22.12 -9.36 9.68
CA GLY A 306 -22.54 -10.74 9.86
C GLY A 306 -22.96 -11.06 11.29
N THR A 307 -23.10 -12.34 11.58
CA THR A 307 -23.44 -12.86 12.90
C THR A 307 -22.23 -13.56 13.52
N ILE A 308 -22.00 -13.36 14.80
CA ILE A 308 -20.94 -14.03 15.55
C ILE A 308 -21.35 -15.50 15.76
N THR A 309 -20.64 -16.40 15.09
CA THR A 309 -20.90 -17.85 15.17
C THR A 309 -20.09 -18.56 16.25
N ALA A 310 -18.94 -17.99 16.61
CA ALA A 310 -18.12 -18.47 17.72
C ALA A 310 -17.42 -17.29 18.40
N LEU A 311 -17.34 -17.34 19.73
CA LEU A 311 -16.65 -16.35 20.56
C LEU A 311 -15.77 -17.08 21.59
N ASN A 312 -14.45 -17.03 21.33
CA ASN A 312 -13.45 -17.78 22.08
C ASN A 312 -12.80 -16.99 23.21
N LEU A 313 -13.32 -15.81 23.55
CA LEU A 313 -12.85 -14.95 24.63
C LEU A 313 -13.95 -14.65 25.64
N LYS A 314 -13.53 -14.42 26.87
CA LYS A 314 -14.36 -13.91 27.98
C LYS A 314 -13.67 -12.74 28.62
N GLU A 315 -14.45 -11.91 29.32
CA GLU A 315 -13.89 -10.86 30.17
C GLU A 315 -12.92 -11.47 31.19
N GLY A 316 -11.75 -10.91 31.25
CA GLY A 316 -10.66 -11.36 32.12
C GLY A 316 -9.71 -12.38 31.53
N ASP A 317 -10.02 -12.96 30.36
CA ASP A 317 -9.12 -13.84 29.64
C ASP A 317 -7.93 -13.04 29.04
N TYR A 318 -6.90 -13.77 28.66
CA TYR A 318 -5.73 -13.18 28.00
C TYR A 318 -5.79 -13.50 26.51
N ALA A 319 -5.97 -12.47 25.68
CA ALA A 319 -5.90 -12.59 24.23
C ALA A 319 -4.43 -12.75 23.78
N ALA A 320 -4.18 -13.74 22.93
CA ALA A 320 -2.87 -13.97 22.32
C ALA A 320 -2.91 -13.56 20.83
N THR A 321 -1.86 -12.93 20.35
CA THR A 321 -1.77 -12.49 18.96
C THR A 321 -1.71 -13.69 17.99
N GLY A 322 -2.56 -13.67 16.97
CA GLY A 322 -2.42 -14.47 15.74
C GLY A 322 -2.56 -15.99 15.85
N SER A 323 -2.75 -16.55 17.06
CA SER A 323 -2.70 -18.02 17.24
C SER A 323 -4.07 -18.68 17.29
N VAL A 324 -5.08 -18.02 17.83
CA VAL A 324 -6.45 -18.51 17.97
C VAL A 324 -7.40 -17.38 17.58
N ALA A 325 -8.39 -17.69 16.76
CA ALA A 325 -9.42 -16.72 16.42
C ALA A 325 -10.21 -16.34 17.69
N VAL A 326 -10.35 -15.06 17.93
CA VAL A 326 -11.10 -14.46 19.03
C VAL A 326 -12.60 -14.67 18.82
N ALA A 327 -13.03 -14.44 17.58
CA ALA A 327 -14.41 -14.63 17.13
C ALA A 327 -14.41 -15.14 15.68
N GLU A 328 -15.49 -15.81 15.31
CA GLU A 328 -15.81 -16.12 13.93
C GLU A 328 -17.10 -15.40 13.56
N ILE A 329 -17.08 -14.68 12.44
CA ILE A 329 -18.22 -13.92 11.92
C ILE A 329 -18.60 -14.50 10.57
N GLN A 330 -19.88 -14.81 10.38
CA GLN A 330 -20.41 -15.32 9.12
C GLN A 330 -21.56 -14.42 8.63
N ASP A 331 -21.50 -14.10 7.34
CA ASP A 331 -22.59 -13.42 6.65
C ASP A 331 -23.61 -14.44 6.17
N PHE A 332 -24.83 -14.40 6.72
CA PHE A 332 -25.93 -15.30 6.36
C PHE A 332 -26.85 -14.73 5.27
N THR A 333 -26.58 -13.54 4.75
CA THR A 333 -27.40 -12.93 3.68
C THR A 333 -27.09 -13.52 2.31
N THR A 334 -25.83 -13.89 2.09
CA THR A 334 -25.38 -14.54 0.88
C THR A 334 -24.74 -15.86 1.23
N MET A 335 -25.31 -16.94 0.70
CA MET A 335 -24.80 -18.28 0.89
C MET A 335 -24.15 -18.80 -0.37
N GLN A 336 -23.24 -19.73 -0.21
CA GLN A 336 -22.58 -20.41 -1.30
C GLN A 336 -22.65 -21.94 -1.15
N VAL A 337 -22.49 -22.59 -2.27
CA VAL A 337 -22.37 -24.06 -2.36
C VAL A 337 -21.19 -24.40 -3.23
N ALA A 338 -20.25 -25.15 -2.69
CA ALA A 338 -19.18 -25.74 -3.47
C ALA A 338 -19.71 -27.00 -4.15
N VAL A 339 -19.75 -27.01 -5.48
CA VAL A 339 -20.20 -28.12 -6.30
C VAL A 339 -19.04 -28.72 -7.09
N LYS A 340 -19.09 -30.04 -7.32
CA LYS A 340 -18.08 -30.77 -8.11
C LYS A 340 -18.66 -31.09 -9.48
N ILE A 341 -18.04 -30.53 -10.51
CA ILE A 341 -18.42 -30.73 -11.91
C ILE A 341 -17.51 -31.73 -12.54
N ASP A 342 -18.06 -32.80 -13.11
CA ASP A 342 -17.28 -33.81 -13.83
C ASP A 342 -16.60 -33.16 -15.06
N GLU A 343 -15.40 -33.64 -15.41
CA GLU A 343 -14.61 -33.18 -16.55
C GLU A 343 -15.43 -33.17 -17.87
N GLN A 344 -16.34 -34.12 -18.04
CA GLN A 344 -17.17 -34.24 -19.23
C GLN A 344 -18.23 -33.13 -19.36
N ASN A 345 -18.62 -32.50 -18.23
CA ASN A 345 -19.68 -31.52 -18.16
C ASN A 345 -19.18 -30.10 -18.08
N ILE A 346 -17.87 -29.89 -17.82
CA ILE A 346 -17.30 -28.55 -17.60
C ILE A 346 -17.47 -27.60 -18.81
N ALA A 347 -17.48 -28.14 -20.03
CA ALA A 347 -17.69 -27.35 -21.24
C ALA A 347 -19.09 -26.71 -21.36
N ASN A 348 -20.06 -27.21 -20.56
CA ASN A 348 -21.44 -26.74 -20.56
C ASN A 348 -21.74 -25.82 -19.36
N VAL A 349 -20.72 -25.47 -18.56
CA VAL A 349 -20.86 -24.66 -17.34
C VAL A 349 -20.03 -23.41 -17.46
N HIS A 350 -20.68 -22.25 -17.32
CA HIS A 350 -20.04 -20.94 -17.47
C HIS A 350 -20.25 -20.07 -16.26
N LEU A 351 -19.32 -19.15 -16.06
CA LEU A 351 -19.44 -18.13 -15.02
C LEU A 351 -20.69 -17.28 -15.26
N GLY A 352 -21.52 -17.10 -14.24
CA GLY A 352 -22.74 -16.34 -14.29
C GLY A 352 -23.97 -17.14 -14.74
N ASP A 353 -23.83 -18.43 -15.06
CA ASP A 353 -24.99 -19.28 -15.37
C ASP A 353 -25.96 -19.30 -14.19
N SER A 354 -27.25 -19.16 -14.48
CA SER A 354 -28.32 -19.25 -13.49
C SER A 354 -28.58 -20.70 -13.11
N VAL A 355 -28.67 -20.98 -11.84
CA VAL A 355 -28.91 -22.31 -11.27
C VAL A 355 -30.04 -22.26 -10.27
N SER A 356 -30.75 -23.37 -10.13
CA SER A 356 -31.71 -23.56 -9.06
C SER A 356 -31.08 -24.40 -7.94
N VAL A 357 -31.07 -23.84 -6.72
CA VAL A 357 -30.54 -24.47 -5.51
C VAL A 357 -31.71 -25.00 -4.68
N TYR A 358 -31.91 -26.29 -4.65
CA TYR A 358 -32.96 -26.93 -3.85
C TYR A 358 -32.37 -27.40 -2.51
N ILE A 359 -32.94 -26.87 -1.41
CA ILE A 359 -32.53 -27.22 -0.06
C ILE A 359 -33.46 -28.30 0.48
N ASN A 360 -32.93 -29.52 0.62
CA ASN A 360 -33.70 -30.68 1.05
C ASN A 360 -34.41 -30.49 2.42
N ALA A 361 -33.72 -29.84 3.36
CA ALA A 361 -34.23 -29.65 4.71
C ALA A 361 -35.44 -28.70 4.80
N LEU A 362 -35.55 -27.77 3.84
CA LEU A 362 -36.61 -26.74 3.82
C LEU A 362 -37.68 -27.02 2.77
N ASP A 363 -37.47 -28.00 1.88
CA ASP A 363 -38.33 -28.25 0.72
C ASP A 363 -38.56 -27.00 -0.12
N ARG A 364 -37.48 -26.20 -0.33
CA ARG A 364 -37.50 -24.91 -1.04
C ARG A 364 -36.39 -24.81 -2.08
N THR A 365 -36.70 -24.05 -3.13
CA THR A 365 -35.74 -23.73 -4.20
C THR A 365 -35.40 -22.26 -4.18
N TYR A 366 -34.12 -21.97 -4.29
CA TYR A 366 -33.56 -20.62 -4.40
C TYR A 366 -32.91 -20.45 -5.76
N GLU A 367 -32.99 -19.27 -6.31
CA GLU A 367 -32.29 -18.91 -7.54
C GLU A 367 -30.88 -18.45 -7.20
N GLY A 368 -29.90 -19.10 -7.82
CA GLY A 368 -28.50 -18.81 -7.65
C GLY A 368 -27.78 -18.60 -8.98
N LYS A 369 -26.51 -18.34 -8.90
CA LYS A 369 -25.61 -18.19 -10.06
C LYS A 369 -24.27 -18.86 -9.77
N ILE A 370 -23.59 -19.31 -10.83
CA ILE A 370 -22.21 -19.77 -10.73
C ILE A 370 -21.31 -18.53 -10.60
N ALA A 371 -20.75 -18.34 -9.38
CA ALA A 371 -19.92 -17.20 -9.03
C ALA A 371 -18.45 -17.42 -9.36
N GLU A 372 -17.98 -18.67 -9.22
CA GLU A 372 -16.60 -19.04 -9.50
C GLU A 372 -16.48 -20.43 -10.10
N ILE A 373 -15.52 -20.64 -10.98
CA ILE A 373 -15.13 -21.94 -11.50
C ILE A 373 -13.62 -22.08 -11.33
N SER A 374 -13.20 -23.09 -10.59
CA SER A 374 -11.78 -23.36 -10.35
C SER A 374 -11.04 -23.62 -11.66
N LYS A 375 -9.85 -23.04 -11.80
CA LYS A 375 -8.95 -23.33 -12.93
C LYS A 375 -8.16 -24.63 -12.74
N THR A 376 -8.30 -25.26 -11.58
CA THR A 376 -7.58 -26.48 -11.22
C THR A 376 -8.54 -27.64 -11.09
N ALA A 377 -8.27 -28.74 -11.80
CA ALA A 377 -9.02 -29.97 -11.64
C ALA A 377 -8.46 -30.79 -10.49
N ILE A 378 -9.35 -31.39 -9.71
CA ILE A 378 -9.02 -32.25 -8.57
C ILE A 378 -9.33 -33.70 -8.94
N LYS A 379 -8.39 -34.61 -8.71
CA LYS A 379 -8.60 -36.03 -8.87
C LYS A 379 -8.95 -36.67 -7.52
N SER A 380 -10.14 -37.26 -7.44
CA SER A 380 -10.61 -37.97 -6.25
C SER A 380 -11.33 -39.27 -6.70
N ASN A 381 -11.10 -40.38 -6.01
CA ASN A 381 -11.77 -41.67 -6.25
C ASN A 381 -11.79 -42.10 -7.74
N ASN A 382 -10.68 -41.89 -8.45
CA ASN A 382 -10.51 -42.24 -9.87
C ASN A 382 -11.35 -41.40 -10.87
N ALA A 383 -12.00 -40.33 -10.43
CA ALA A 383 -12.68 -39.36 -11.26
C ALA A 383 -11.99 -37.98 -11.16
N VAL A 384 -12.13 -37.17 -12.20
CA VAL A 384 -11.59 -35.80 -12.28
C VAL A 384 -12.76 -34.83 -12.22
N TYR A 385 -12.67 -33.86 -11.30
CA TYR A 385 -13.67 -32.84 -11.07
C TYR A 385 -13.05 -31.47 -11.15
N VAL A 386 -13.85 -30.52 -11.53
CA VAL A 386 -13.57 -29.07 -11.35
C VAL A 386 -14.54 -28.55 -10.31
N GLU A 387 -14.04 -27.85 -9.30
CA GLU A 387 -14.89 -27.21 -8.31
C GLU A 387 -15.46 -25.90 -8.87
N ALA A 388 -16.74 -25.68 -8.63
CA ALA A 388 -17.39 -24.41 -8.89
C ALA A 388 -18.17 -23.98 -7.65
N THR A 389 -18.23 -22.66 -7.43
CA THR A 389 -18.98 -22.05 -6.34
C THR A 389 -20.25 -21.44 -6.89
N VAL A 390 -21.36 -21.82 -6.32
CA VAL A 390 -22.69 -21.26 -6.60
C VAL A 390 -23.08 -20.34 -5.46
N GLU A 391 -23.38 -19.09 -5.75
CA GLU A 391 -23.90 -18.12 -4.79
C GLU A 391 -25.41 -17.96 -4.96
N PHE A 392 -26.11 -17.82 -3.83
CA PHE A 392 -27.54 -17.54 -3.81
C PHE A 392 -27.91 -16.70 -2.58
N PRO A 393 -28.92 -15.80 -2.69
CA PRO A 393 -29.44 -15.06 -1.55
C PRO A 393 -30.24 -16.03 -0.66
N ALA A 394 -29.99 -15.96 0.64
CA ALA A 394 -30.64 -16.83 1.61
C ALA A 394 -31.58 -16.03 2.52
N ASP A 395 -32.57 -16.69 3.09
CA ASP A 395 -33.41 -16.18 4.16
C ASP A 395 -32.94 -16.72 5.54
N GLU A 396 -33.58 -16.23 6.62
CA GLU A 396 -33.20 -16.60 7.99
C GLU A 396 -33.38 -18.09 8.33
N GLU A 397 -34.06 -18.88 7.50
CA GLU A 397 -34.31 -20.30 7.74
C GLU A 397 -33.15 -21.16 7.19
N VAL A 398 -32.34 -20.63 6.25
CA VAL A 398 -31.20 -21.34 5.68
C VAL A 398 -30.06 -21.42 6.69
N ARG A 399 -29.51 -22.61 6.85
CA ARG A 399 -28.39 -22.86 7.77
C ARG A 399 -27.18 -23.40 7.01
N THR A 400 -25.99 -23.01 7.43
CA THR A 400 -24.75 -23.64 6.98
C THR A 400 -24.76 -25.13 7.31
N GLY A 401 -24.23 -25.95 6.41
CA GLY A 401 -24.21 -27.42 6.54
C GLY A 401 -25.44 -28.12 5.96
N PHE A 402 -26.50 -27.40 5.55
CA PHE A 402 -27.63 -28.05 4.87
C PHE A 402 -27.18 -28.64 3.53
N SER A 403 -27.64 -29.85 3.24
CA SER A 403 -27.41 -30.51 1.95
C SER A 403 -28.34 -29.96 0.89
N VAL A 404 -27.79 -29.69 -0.28
CA VAL A 404 -28.52 -29.10 -1.40
C VAL A 404 -28.28 -29.84 -2.70
N GLU A 405 -29.28 -29.74 -3.58
CA GLU A 405 -29.18 -30.15 -5.00
C GLU A 405 -29.16 -28.86 -5.86
N VAL A 406 -28.14 -28.72 -6.67
CA VAL A 406 -27.99 -27.60 -7.61
C VAL A 406 -28.28 -28.09 -9.02
N LYS A 407 -29.24 -27.45 -9.69
CA LYS A 407 -29.66 -27.78 -11.05
C LYS A 407 -29.28 -26.65 -12.00
N LEU A 408 -28.42 -26.96 -12.96
CA LEU A 408 -28.10 -26.06 -14.08
C LEU A 408 -28.90 -26.50 -15.31
N THR A 409 -29.71 -25.63 -15.88
CA THR A 409 -30.42 -25.90 -17.12
C THR A 409 -29.45 -25.93 -18.28
N LYS A 410 -29.23 -27.14 -18.86
CA LYS A 410 -28.38 -27.33 -20.03
C LYS A 410 -29.07 -26.94 -21.34
N ALA A 411 -30.32 -27.30 -21.47
CA ALA A 411 -31.16 -26.99 -22.61
C ALA A 411 -32.63 -26.97 -22.22
N SER A 412 -33.41 -26.08 -22.82
CA SER A 412 -34.83 -25.96 -22.59
C SER A 412 -35.56 -25.90 -23.96
N ALA A 413 -36.65 -26.61 -24.05
CA ALA A 413 -37.56 -26.57 -25.19
C ALA A 413 -38.97 -26.34 -24.65
N PRO A 414 -39.44 -25.07 -24.62
CA PRO A 414 -40.82 -24.77 -24.27
C PRO A 414 -41.75 -25.28 -25.35
N ASP A 415 -42.97 -25.64 -24.98
CA ASP A 415 -44.02 -26.12 -25.88
C ASP A 415 -43.55 -27.31 -26.78
N ALA A 416 -42.70 -28.21 -26.26
CA ALA A 416 -42.17 -29.33 -27.01
C ALA A 416 -43.20 -30.44 -27.14
N ILE A 417 -43.34 -30.98 -28.35
CA ILE A 417 -44.15 -32.21 -28.60
C ILE A 417 -43.37 -33.40 -28.00
N CYS A 418 -43.91 -34.02 -26.98
CA CYS A 418 -43.24 -35.04 -26.19
C CYS A 418 -44.01 -36.39 -26.29
N ILE A 419 -43.26 -37.45 -26.39
CA ILE A 419 -43.76 -38.82 -26.33
C ILE A 419 -42.91 -39.63 -25.34
N PRO A 420 -43.45 -40.76 -24.75
CA PRO A 420 -42.65 -41.63 -23.93
C PRO A 420 -41.43 -42.18 -24.70
N LEU A 421 -40.28 -42.27 -24.03
CA LEU A 421 -39.05 -42.74 -24.64
C LEU A 421 -39.22 -44.18 -25.19
N ASP A 422 -40.04 -45.02 -24.52
CA ASP A 422 -40.34 -46.38 -24.90
C ASP A 422 -41.26 -46.47 -26.16
N ALA A 423 -41.80 -45.37 -26.65
CA ALA A 423 -42.57 -45.32 -27.91
C ALA A 423 -41.65 -45.16 -29.16
N VAL A 424 -40.39 -44.78 -28.92
CA VAL A 424 -39.39 -44.62 -29.98
C VAL A 424 -38.70 -45.93 -30.31
N ASN A 425 -38.61 -46.20 -31.61
CA ASN A 425 -37.89 -47.35 -32.15
C ASN A 425 -36.74 -46.85 -33.03
N TYR A 426 -35.72 -47.66 -33.18
CA TYR A 426 -34.56 -47.37 -34.03
C TYR A 426 -34.42 -48.43 -35.13
N ASP A 427 -34.11 -48.03 -36.30
CA ASP A 427 -33.79 -48.91 -37.41
C ASP A 427 -32.30 -49.35 -37.37
N THR A 428 -31.89 -50.23 -38.25
CA THR A 428 -30.51 -50.79 -38.36
C THR A 428 -29.48 -49.69 -38.63
N ASP A 429 -29.86 -48.58 -39.22
CA ASP A 429 -29.08 -47.38 -39.51
C ASP A 429 -29.26 -46.28 -38.46
N ASN A 430 -29.80 -46.64 -37.28
CA ASN A 430 -30.01 -45.72 -36.13
C ASN A 430 -30.97 -44.56 -36.40
N THR A 431 -31.85 -44.70 -37.41
CA THR A 431 -32.92 -43.72 -37.68
C THR A 431 -34.07 -44.00 -36.72
N ALA A 432 -34.48 -42.91 -35.98
CA ALA A 432 -35.59 -42.98 -35.05
C ALA A 432 -36.93 -42.98 -35.80
N TYR A 433 -37.85 -43.81 -35.39
CA TYR A 433 -39.21 -43.87 -35.90
C TYR A 433 -40.21 -44.23 -34.82
N VAL A 434 -41.46 -43.86 -35.01
CA VAL A 434 -42.59 -44.21 -34.15
C VAL A 434 -43.68 -44.86 -34.98
N TYR A 435 -44.53 -45.64 -34.32
CA TYR A 435 -45.74 -46.10 -34.93
C TYR A 435 -46.87 -45.16 -34.55
N VAL A 436 -47.46 -44.49 -35.55
CA VAL A 436 -48.61 -43.60 -35.36
C VAL A 436 -49.90 -44.35 -35.75
N LYS A 437 -51.04 -43.90 -35.20
CA LYS A 437 -52.35 -44.42 -35.53
C LYS A 437 -52.85 -43.72 -36.81
N ASP A 438 -53.07 -44.44 -37.90
CA ASP A 438 -53.61 -43.87 -39.13
C ASP A 438 -55.13 -43.62 -39.01
N ALA A 439 -55.76 -43.02 -40.03
CA ALA A 439 -57.20 -42.72 -40.09
C ALA A 439 -58.10 -43.97 -40.07
N LYS A 440 -57.51 -45.17 -40.28
CA LYS A 440 -58.23 -46.44 -40.22
C LYS A 440 -58.00 -47.17 -38.91
N GLY A 441 -57.17 -46.60 -38.01
CA GLY A 441 -56.85 -47.21 -36.73
C GLY A 441 -55.67 -48.21 -36.78
N GLU A 442 -54.96 -48.29 -37.94
CA GLU A 442 -53.83 -49.21 -38.12
C GLU A 442 -52.51 -48.50 -37.79
N LYS A 443 -51.42 -49.30 -37.59
CA LYS A 443 -50.09 -48.77 -37.28
C LYS A 443 -49.37 -48.37 -38.55
N GLU A 444 -49.04 -47.08 -38.64
CA GLU A 444 -48.18 -46.57 -39.68
C GLU A 444 -46.80 -46.20 -39.11
N ARG A 445 -45.72 -46.70 -39.72
CA ARG A 445 -44.36 -46.31 -39.35
C ARG A 445 -44.06 -44.93 -39.88
N ARG A 446 -43.63 -44.03 -39.00
CA ARG A 446 -43.23 -42.67 -39.37
C ARG A 446 -41.86 -42.34 -38.77
N ASN A 447 -40.95 -41.89 -39.60
CA ASN A 447 -39.66 -41.41 -39.14
C ASN A 447 -39.82 -40.09 -38.38
N VAL A 448 -39.08 -39.93 -37.29
CA VAL A 448 -39.12 -38.75 -36.45
C VAL A 448 -37.73 -38.24 -36.20
N THR A 449 -37.62 -36.91 -36.04
CA THR A 449 -36.38 -36.28 -35.53
C THR A 449 -36.57 -36.00 -34.05
N LEU A 450 -35.64 -36.51 -33.26
CA LEU A 450 -35.69 -36.39 -31.78
C LEU A 450 -34.89 -35.16 -31.35
N GLY A 451 -35.38 -34.49 -30.33
CA GLY A 451 -34.71 -33.38 -29.63
C GLY A 451 -34.26 -33.76 -28.23
N LEU A 452 -34.63 -32.93 -27.26
CA LEU A 452 -34.30 -33.17 -25.84
C LEU A 452 -34.99 -34.44 -25.32
N SER A 453 -34.35 -35.13 -24.38
CA SER A 453 -34.93 -36.24 -23.68
C SER A 453 -34.66 -36.15 -22.18
N ASP A 454 -35.68 -36.53 -21.39
CA ASP A 454 -35.52 -36.80 -19.97
C ASP A 454 -35.53 -38.28 -19.69
N THR A 455 -35.69 -38.70 -18.43
CA THR A 455 -35.72 -40.12 -18.02
C THR A 455 -36.95 -40.87 -18.53
N SER A 456 -38.02 -40.23 -18.98
CA SER A 456 -39.31 -40.82 -19.31
C SER A 456 -39.86 -40.38 -20.68
N MET A 457 -39.55 -39.17 -21.09
CA MET A 457 -40.10 -38.57 -22.32
C MET A 457 -38.99 -38.08 -23.25
N VAL A 458 -39.32 -37.97 -24.54
CA VAL A 458 -38.42 -37.44 -25.56
C VAL A 458 -39.19 -36.43 -26.41
N GLN A 459 -38.57 -35.32 -26.71
CA GLN A 459 -39.06 -34.30 -27.67
C GLN A 459 -38.98 -34.88 -29.10
N VAL A 460 -40.05 -34.65 -29.86
CA VAL A 460 -40.07 -34.86 -31.31
C VAL A 460 -40.08 -33.48 -31.96
N THR A 461 -39.01 -33.15 -32.71
CA THR A 461 -38.85 -31.86 -33.39
C THR A 461 -39.49 -31.89 -34.78
N GLU A 462 -39.52 -33.06 -35.43
CA GLU A 462 -40.12 -33.22 -36.75
C GLU A 462 -40.76 -34.60 -36.86
N GLY A 463 -41.87 -34.70 -37.62
CA GLY A 463 -42.54 -35.94 -37.98
C GLY A 463 -43.76 -36.32 -37.11
N LEU A 464 -44.11 -35.51 -36.07
CA LEU A 464 -45.30 -35.72 -35.23
C LEU A 464 -45.98 -34.41 -34.90
N SER A 465 -47.29 -34.43 -34.76
CA SER A 465 -48.12 -33.28 -34.38
C SER A 465 -48.73 -33.51 -32.99
N GLU A 466 -49.12 -32.38 -32.34
CA GLU A 466 -49.78 -32.44 -31.03
C GLU A 466 -51.07 -33.27 -31.12
N GLY A 467 -51.30 -34.12 -30.15
CA GLY A 467 -52.48 -34.98 -30.03
C GLY A 467 -52.48 -36.21 -30.92
N GLU A 468 -51.48 -36.42 -31.80
CA GLU A 468 -51.34 -37.68 -32.53
C GLU A 468 -51.11 -38.84 -31.57
N THR A 469 -51.75 -40.00 -31.87
CA THR A 469 -51.61 -41.19 -31.04
C THR A 469 -50.45 -42.02 -31.57
N VAL A 470 -49.48 -42.29 -30.68
CA VAL A 470 -48.34 -43.19 -30.91
C VAL A 470 -48.52 -44.52 -30.15
N PHE A 471 -47.94 -45.58 -30.66
CA PHE A 471 -47.98 -46.89 -30.05
C PHE A 471 -46.68 -47.16 -29.28
N GLN A 472 -46.79 -47.36 -27.98
CA GLN A 472 -45.69 -47.76 -27.10
C GLN A 472 -45.68 -49.30 -26.93
N GLU A 473 -44.56 -49.95 -27.15
CA GLU A 473 -44.41 -51.41 -26.92
C GLU A 473 -44.24 -51.71 -25.42
N VAL A 474 -45.12 -52.54 -24.87
CA VAL A 474 -45.00 -53.02 -23.48
C VAL A 474 -44.04 -54.21 -23.43
N LYS A 475 -42.81 -54.01 -23.02
CA LYS A 475 -41.85 -55.07 -22.69
C LYS A 475 -42.24 -55.68 -21.36
N MET A 476 -43.03 -56.79 -21.34
CA MET A 476 -43.23 -57.52 -20.08
C MET A 476 -41.93 -58.17 -19.65
N ASN A 477 -41.38 -57.72 -18.56
CA ASN A 477 -40.21 -58.30 -17.91
C ASN A 477 -40.63 -59.63 -17.26
N MET A 478 -40.49 -60.78 -17.92
CA MET A 478 -40.89 -62.16 -17.48
C MET A 478 -39.99 -62.67 -16.35
N ASN A 479 -39.19 -61.84 -15.70
CA ASN A 479 -38.20 -62.28 -14.69
C ASN A 479 -38.72 -62.26 -13.25
N MET A 480 -40.04 -61.92 -13.00
CA MET A 480 -40.61 -61.96 -11.65
C MET A 480 -41.46 -63.16 -11.30
N MET A 481 -41.48 -64.25 -12.13
CA MET A 481 -42.39 -65.39 -11.89
C MET A 481 -41.71 -66.72 -11.50
N TYR A 482 -40.43 -66.70 -11.24
CA TYR A 482 -39.76 -67.93 -10.72
C TYR A 482 -38.74 -67.50 -9.64
N GLY A 483 -39.06 -67.72 -8.36
CA GLY A 483 -38.10 -67.60 -7.28
C GLY A 483 -38.69 -67.45 -5.89
N TYR A 484 -39.68 -68.28 -5.52
CA TYR A 484 -39.87 -68.65 -4.12
C TYR A 484 -39.44 -70.08 -3.97
N ASP A 485 -38.20 -70.32 -3.59
CA ASP A 485 -37.77 -71.61 -2.99
C ASP A 485 -37.31 -71.27 -1.56
N MET A 486 -38.05 -71.87 -0.61
CA MET A 486 -37.71 -71.96 0.79
C MET A 486 -36.55 -72.91 0.98
N ASP A 487 -35.46 -72.47 1.50
CA ASP A 487 -34.54 -73.37 2.19
C ASP A 487 -34.41 -73.01 3.67
N MET A 488 -34.94 -73.92 4.52
CA MET A 488 -34.75 -73.88 5.96
C MET A 488 -33.56 -74.79 6.28
N GLY A 489 -32.49 -74.21 6.73
CA GLY A 489 -31.30 -74.96 7.19
C GLY A 489 -30.71 -74.35 8.48
N GLN A 490 -30.74 -75.11 9.49
CA GLN A 490 -30.46 -74.95 10.93
C GLN A 490 -29.06 -74.43 11.32
N PRO A 491 -28.92 -74.05 12.59
CA PRO A 491 -27.72 -73.36 13.14
C PRO A 491 -26.73 -74.37 13.79
N GLN A 492 -25.46 -74.10 13.67
CA GLN A 492 -24.38 -74.59 14.56
C GLN A 492 -23.36 -73.47 14.73
N GLY A 493 -23.01 -72.94 15.85
CA GLY A 493 -22.53 -73.51 17.09
C GLY A 493 -21.00 -73.52 17.12
N GLY A 494 -20.37 -72.65 17.92
CA GLY A 494 -18.99 -72.77 18.31
C GLY A 494 -18.19 -71.50 18.44
N GLY A 495 -18.15 -70.91 19.65
CA GLY A 495 -17.06 -70.00 20.04
C GLY A 495 -15.83 -70.81 20.50
N PRO A 496 -14.86 -70.34 21.32
CA PRO A 496 -14.34 -68.99 21.48
C PRO A 496 -12.79 -68.93 21.39
N GLY A 497 -12.16 -67.82 21.36
CA GLY A 497 -10.70 -67.65 21.51
C GLY A 497 -10.19 -66.25 21.47
N ALA A 498 -10.10 -65.62 22.61
CA ALA A 498 -9.08 -64.64 22.87
C ALA A 498 -7.76 -65.35 23.26
N PRO A 499 -6.55 -64.76 23.42
CA PRO A 499 -6.32 -63.43 24.00
C PRO A 499 -5.09 -62.66 23.48
N GLU A 500 -5.02 -61.39 23.96
CA GLU A 500 -3.84 -60.67 24.49
C GLU A 500 -2.64 -60.32 23.58
N GLY A 501 -2.25 -59.07 23.73
CA GLY A 501 -0.92 -58.55 23.46
C GLY A 501 -0.83 -57.05 23.30
N GLU A 502 -0.90 -56.31 24.41
CA GLU A 502 -0.18 -55.02 24.65
C GLU A 502 1.32 -55.31 24.83
N PRO A 503 2.21 -54.27 25.06
CA PRO A 503 2.30 -52.88 24.56
C PRO A 503 3.74 -52.55 24.13
N GLN A 504 4.02 -51.19 24.10
CA GLN A 504 5.33 -50.49 24.09
C GLN A 504 5.82 -50.04 22.71
N ASN A 505 5.92 -48.75 22.45
CA ASN A 505 6.64 -47.60 23.09
C ASN A 505 6.09 -46.30 22.52
#